data_d29bc9278a244ba68b27de41e7fb27d9
#
_entry.id   d29bc9278a244ba68b27de41e7fb27d9
#
_cell.length_a   1.000
_cell.length_b   1.000
_cell.length_c   1.000
_cell.angle_alpha   90.00
_cell.angle_beta   90.00
_cell.angle_gamma   90.00
#
_symmetry.space_group_name_H-M   'P 1'
#
loop_
_entity.id
_entity.type
_entity.pdbx_description
1 polymer ?
#
loop_
_entity_poly.entity_id
_entity_poly.type
_entity_poly.pdbx_seq_one_letter_code
_entity_poly.pdbx_strand_id
1 'polypeptide(L)'
;MKTRSTSYSPPMAGLAILLALALLAAGCTQPAADGHAQTLKITGSTTVLPVAQAAADAFMKDHLNANIQVTGGGSSVGVQAVGEGIAEIGMSSRDLKPEERAKYRDLVDVAIANDGIAIIVHPSNRVPSLTMAQIKEIYAGNTTNWKDVGGPDMTIVVVGRDSASGTREFFSESVMKKQDFTPTQLEKNSNGAVKQTIAQTPGAIGYVGLGYIDADIRPVPINVNNALVEPTIANVVAKTYPIARPLIMITNGAPEGLAKTYLDYLLSPAGQAIVAEEGFVPITA
;
A
#
# COMPACT_ATOMS: atom_id res chain seq x y z
N MET A 1 -42.13 95.83 -11.18
CA MET A 1 -41.38 94.82 -10.35
C MET A 1 -40.93 93.70 -11.30
N LYS A 2 -39.64 93.67 -11.73
CA LYS A 2 -39.10 92.66 -12.65
C LYS A 2 -38.27 91.69 -11.82
N THR A 3 -38.72 90.44 -11.74
CA THR A 3 -37.96 89.37 -11.16
C THR A 3 -37.08 88.68 -12.22
N ARG A 4 -35.78 88.74 -11.98
CA ARG A 4 -34.78 88.08 -12.81
C ARG A 4 -34.64 86.63 -12.37
N SER A 5 -34.85 85.70 -13.27
CA SER A 5 -34.54 84.23 -13.10
C SER A 5 -33.07 84.03 -13.51
N THR A 6 -32.27 83.57 -12.61
CA THR A 6 -30.88 83.13 -12.85
C THR A 6 -30.85 81.61 -13.08
N SER A 7 -30.58 81.18 -14.27
CA SER A 7 -30.34 79.74 -14.62
C SER A 7 -28.94 79.33 -14.16
N TYR A 8 -28.83 78.31 -13.34
CA TYR A 8 -27.55 77.79 -12.88
C TYR A 8 -27.26 76.50 -13.72
N SER A 9 -26.18 76.53 -14.48
CA SER A 9 -25.69 75.39 -15.23
C SER A 9 -24.55 74.75 -14.40
N PRO A 10 -24.64 73.41 -14.10
CA PRO A 10 -23.54 72.78 -13.37
C PRO A 10 -22.34 72.53 -14.32
N PRO A 11 -21.09 72.59 -13.81
CA PRO A 11 -19.89 72.34 -14.63
C PRO A 11 -19.74 70.86 -14.99
N MET A 12 -19.52 70.63 -16.27
CA MET A 12 -19.31 69.29 -16.88
C MET A 12 -18.01 68.57 -16.42
N ALA A 13 -17.24 69.14 -15.52
CA ALA A 13 -15.96 68.61 -15.03
C ALA A 13 -16.14 67.45 -14.02
N GLY A 14 -17.33 67.32 -13.35
CA GLY A 14 -17.54 66.28 -12.31
C GLY A 14 -17.88 64.89 -12.88
N LEU A 15 -18.38 64.83 -14.11
CA LEU A 15 -18.84 63.54 -14.69
C LEU A 15 -17.70 62.69 -15.25
N ALA A 16 -16.59 63.32 -15.67
CA ALA A 16 -15.44 62.59 -16.20
C ALA A 16 -14.59 61.90 -15.13
N ILE A 17 -14.57 62.43 -13.90
CA ILE A 17 -13.81 61.85 -12.78
C ILE A 17 -14.53 60.61 -12.20
N LEU A 18 -15.84 60.61 -12.19
CA LEU A 18 -16.64 59.42 -11.72
C LEU A 18 -16.56 58.23 -12.68
N LEU A 19 -16.41 58.45 -14.01
CA LEU A 19 -16.24 57.39 -14.99
C LEU A 19 -14.84 56.77 -14.94
N ALA A 20 -13.80 57.54 -14.61
CA ALA A 20 -12.42 57.08 -14.50
C ALA A 20 -12.20 56.21 -13.23
N LEU A 21 -12.91 56.48 -12.11
CA LEU A 21 -12.85 55.63 -10.91
C LEU A 21 -13.60 54.33 -11.06
N ALA A 22 -14.64 54.21 -11.89
CA ALA A 22 -15.40 53.00 -12.13
C ALA A 22 -14.60 51.97 -12.99
N LEU A 23 -13.64 52.41 -13.82
CA LEU A 23 -12.79 51.56 -14.64
C LEU A 23 -11.59 50.93 -13.90
N LEU A 24 -11.21 51.50 -12.75
CA LEU A 24 -10.14 50.97 -11.90
C LEU A 24 -10.61 49.87 -10.95
N ALA A 25 -11.91 49.69 -10.76
CA ALA A 25 -12.49 48.64 -9.90
C ALA A 25 -12.77 47.30 -10.64
N ALA A 26 -12.58 47.27 -11.98
CA ALA A 26 -12.81 46.04 -12.79
C ALA A 26 -11.55 45.21 -12.99
N GLY A 27 -10.44 45.53 -12.33
CA GLY A 27 -9.20 44.76 -12.39
C GLY A 27 -9.00 43.86 -11.18
N CYS A 28 -8.93 42.56 -11.43
CA CYS A 28 -8.52 41.50 -10.50
C CYS A 28 -9.62 40.87 -9.64
N THR A 29 -10.65 40.34 -10.28
CA THR A 29 -11.17 39.05 -9.79
C THR A 29 -10.36 37.94 -10.45
N GLN A 30 -9.11 37.74 -10.03
CA GLN A 30 -8.50 36.41 -10.13
C GLN A 30 -9.44 35.47 -9.33
N PRO A 31 -9.91 34.35 -9.92
CA PRO A 31 -10.51 33.34 -9.08
C PRO A 31 -9.45 32.99 -8.05
N ALA A 32 -9.76 33.21 -6.77
CA ALA A 32 -9.00 32.59 -5.70
C ALA A 32 -8.98 31.10 -6.03
N ALA A 33 -7.82 30.58 -6.40
CA ALA A 33 -7.62 29.14 -6.36
C ALA A 33 -7.97 28.78 -4.91
N ASP A 34 -9.09 28.05 -4.71
CA ASP A 34 -9.47 27.54 -3.41
C ASP A 34 -8.31 26.70 -2.91
N GLY A 35 -7.45 27.32 -2.09
CA GLY A 35 -6.21 26.74 -1.55
C GLY A 35 -6.50 25.74 -0.43
N HIS A 36 -7.66 25.08 -0.47
CA HIS A 36 -7.94 23.97 0.43
C HIS A 36 -7.15 22.74 -0.03
N ALA A 37 -6.24 22.27 0.82
CA ALA A 37 -5.54 21.03 0.58
C ALA A 37 -6.55 19.91 0.34
N GLN A 38 -6.44 19.24 -0.81
CA GLN A 38 -7.24 18.05 -1.11
C GLN A 38 -6.69 16.89 -0.31
N THR A 39 -7.51 16.28 0.54
CA THR A 39 -7.10 15.12 1.33
C THR A 39 -7.45 13.84 0.58
N LEU A 40 -6.48 12.90 0.53
CA LEU A 40 -6.64 11.55 0.00
C LEU A 40 -6.29 10.56 1.11
N LYS A 41 -7.24 9.74 1.52
CA LYS A 41 -7.04 8.68 2.51
C LYS A 41 -6.80 7.36 1.81
N ILE A 42 -5.67 6.73 2.14
CA ILE A 42 -5.26 5.42 1.64
C ILE A 42 -5.10 4.49 2.84
N THR A 43 -5.76 3.33 2.85
CA THR A 43 -5.67 2.41 3.98
C THR A 43 -5.64 0.95 3.54
N GLY A 44 -5.10 0.06 4.37
CA GLY A 44 -5.21 -1.39 4.15
C GLY A 44 -3.92 -2.17 4.33
N SER A 45 -3.49 -2.88 3.30
CA SER A 45 -2.37 -3.82 3.35
C SER A 45 -1.09 -3.22 3.89
N THR A 46 -0.56 -3.78 4.97
CA THR A 46 0.77 -3.41 5.49
C THR A 46 1.92 -3.89 4.60
N THR A 47 1.66 -4.74 3.60
CA THR A 47 2.66 -5.09 2.57
C THR A 47 2.81 -3.96 1.55
N VAL A 48 1.69 -3.34 1.15
CA VAL A 48 1.67 -2.23 0.19
C VAL A 48 2.11 -0.91 0.83
N LEU A 49 1.96 -0.79 2.16
CA LEU A 49 2.18 0.44 2.92
C LEU A 49 3.50 1.16 2.60
N PRO A 50 4.69 0.51 2.55
CA PRO A 50 5.95 1.20 2.25
C PRO A 50 5.91 1.90 0.89
N VAL A 51 5.50 1.20 -0.16
CA VAL A 51 5.37 1.77 -1.51
C VAL A 51 4.38 2.92 -1.54
N ALA A 52 3.20 2.74 -0.93
CA ALA A 52 2.19 3.79 -0.91
C ALA A 52 2.66 5.04 -0.16
N GLN A 53 3.37 4.87 0.97
CA GLN A 53 3.91 5.99 1.73
C GLN A 53 5.02 6.72 0.96
N ALA A 54 6.01 5.98 0.44
CA ALA A 54 7.11 6.57 -0.32
C ALA A 54 6.61 7.31 -1.57
N ALA A 55 5.64 6.73 -2.29
CA ALA A 55 5.01 7.38 -3.44
C ALA A 55 4.21 8.61 -3.03
N ALA A 56 3.49 8.59 -1.91
CA ALA A 56 2.76 9.75 -1.39
C ALA A 56 3.71 10.89 -1.00
N ASP A 57 4.80 10.58 -0.32
CA ASP A 57 5.81 11.56 0.09
C ASP A 57 6.50 12.20 -1.13
N ALA A 58 6.78 11.41 -2.17
CA ALA A 58 7.36 11.91 -3.41
C ALA A 58 6.34 12.78 -4.18
N PHE A 59 5.09 12.30 -4.32
CA PHE A 59 4.01 13.00 -5.01
C PHE A 59 3.71 14.37 -4.39
N MET A 60 3.63 14.46 -3.06
CA MET A 60 3.33 15.70 -2.35
C MET A 60 4.41 16.77 -2.47
N LYS A 61 5.65 16.42 -2.84
CA LYS A 61 6.71 17.41 -3.12
C LYS A 61 6.38 18.31 -4.31
N ASP A 62 5.74 17.72 -5.34
CA ASP A 62 5.39 18.40 -6.58
C ASP A 62 3.92 18.86 -6.60
N HIS A 63 3.10 18.39 -5.64
CA HIS A 63 1.68 18.70 -5.51
C HIS A 63 1.37 19.29 -4.14
N LEU A 64 1.77 20.55 -3.93
CA LEU A 64 1.73 21.22 -2.62
C LEU A 64 0.32 21.35 -2.00
N ASN A 65 -0.73 21.22 -2.81
CA ASN A 65 -2.13 21.24 -2.35
C ASN A 65 -2.67 19.81 -2.05
N ALA A 66 -1.88 18.76 -2.22
CA ALA A 66 -2.26 17.40 -1.88
C ALA A 66 -1.87 17.09 -0.43
N ASN A 67 -2.80 16.47 0.31
CA ASN A 67 -2.57 15.91 1.64
C ASN A 67 -2.92 14.42 1.58
N ILE A 68 -1.92 13.56 1.37
CA ILE A 68 -2.13 12.10 1.25
C ILE A 68 -1.82 11.45 2.58
N GLN A 69 -2.79 10.73 3.13
CA GLN A 69 -2.71 10.04 4.41
C GLN A 69 -2.74 8.54 4.18
N VAL A 70 -1.63 7.85 4.47
CA VAL A 70 -1.49 6.41 4.25
C VAL A 70 -1.49 5.69 5.60
N THR A 71 -2.35 4.68 5.76
CA THR A 71 -2.45 3.89 6.99
C THR A 71 -2.50 2.39 6.72
N GLY A 72 -1.92 1.60 7.62
CA GLY A 72 -2.03 0.14 7.60
C GLY A 72 -3.34 -0.35 8.23
N GLY A 73 -3.53 -1.67 8.29
CA GLY A 73 -4.69 -2.31 8.93
C GLY A 73 -4.99 -3.71 8.38
N GLY A 74 -4.37 -4.06 7.26
CA GLY A 74 -4.62 -5.32 6.55
C GLY A 74 -5.52 -5.13 5.33
N SER A 75 -5.44 -6.08 4.39
CA SER A 75 -6.15 -5.99 3.11
C SER A 75 -7.66 -5.95 3.28
N SER A 76 -8.22 -6.72 4.22
CA SER A 76 -9.67 -6.73 4.47
C SER A 76 -10.17 -5.38 5.00
N VAL A 77 -9.35 -4.68 5.81
CA VAL A 77 -9.67 -3.31 6.28
C VAL A 77 -9.67 -2.33 5.11
N GLY A 78 -8.69 -2.43 4.18
CA GLY A 78 -8.64 -1.58 2.99
C GLY A 78 -9.85 -1.77 2.08
N VAL A 79 -10.21 -3.02 1.79
CA VAL A 79 -11.40 -3.34 0.98
C VAL A 79 -12.68 -2.79 1.61
N GLN A 80 -12.85 -3.01 2.92
CA GLN A 80 -14.02 -2.54 3.65
C GLN A 80 -14.10 -1.00 3.66
N ALA A 81 -12.98 -0.32 3.95
CA ALA A 81 -12.94 1.13 4.06
C ALA A 81 -13.34 1.81 2.73
N VAL A 82 -12.87 1.27 1.59
CA VAL A 82 -13.27 1.78 0.28
C VAL A 82 -14.71 1.45 -0.05
N GLY A 83 -15.14 0.21 0.20
CA GLY A 83 -16.52 -0.20 -0.04
C GLY A 83 -17.56 0.58 0.77
N GLU A 84 -17.17 1.10 1.93
CA GLU A 84 -18.00 1.92 2.83
C GLU A 84 -17.76 3.43 2.65
N GLY A 85 -16.89 3.85 1.73
CA GLY A 85 -16.60 5.27 1.46
C GLY A 85 -15.82 5.98 2.58
N ILE A 86 -15.10 5.24 3.44
CA ILE A 86 -14.28 5.78 4.55
C ILE A 86 -12.91 6.22 4.04
N ALA A 87 -12.40 5.57 2.99
CA ALA A 87 -11.17 5.91 2.31
C ALA A 87 -11.40 5.91 0.79
N GLU A 88 -10.66 6.75 0.07
CA GLU A 88 -10.72 6.84 -1.38
C GLU A 88 -9.95 5.70 -2.06
N ILE A 89 -8.86 5.22 -1.43
CA ILE A 89 -8.06 4.11 -1.95
C ILE A 89 -7.85 3.06 -0.86
N GLY A 90 -8.10 1.80 -1.21
CA GLY A 90 -7.76 0.64 -0.43
C GLY A 90 -6.48 -0.02 -0.92
N MET A 91 -5.69 -0.57 -0.01
CA MET A 91 -4.50 -1.36 -0.32
C MET A 91 -4.77 -2.84 -0.07
N SER A 92 -4.45 -3.71 -1.02
CA SER A 92 -4.52 -5.15 -0.83
C SER A 92 -3.29 -5.89 -1.38
N SER A 93 -2.90 -6.95 -0.72
CA SER A 93 -1.84 -7.88 -1.12
C SER A 93 -2.38 -9.28 -1.42
N ARG A 94 -3.61 -9.33 -1.90
CA ARG A 94 -4.34 -10.46 -2.44
C ARG A 94 -5.44 -9.96 -3.37
N ASP A 95 -5.96 -10.84 -4.18
CA ASP A 95 -7.15 -10.55 -4.97
C ASP A 95 -8.38 -10.26 -4.09
N LEU A 96 -9.35 -9.54 -4.64
CA LEU A 96 -10.64 -9.33 -3.99
C LEU A 96 -11.41 -10.66 -3.93
N LYS A 97 -11.96 -10.96 -2.77
CA LYS A 97 -12.78 -12.16 -2.57
C LYS A 97 -14.10 -12.08 -3.33
N PRO A 98 -14.68 -13.22 -3.72
CA PRO A 98 -16.01 -13.23 -4.34
C PRO A 98 -17.08 -12.53 -3.49
N GLU A 99 -17.06 -12.74 -2.16
CA GLU A 99 -17.99 -12.08 -1.23
C GLU A 99 -17.77 -10.58 -1.13
N GLU A 100 -16.53 -10.09 -1.22
CA GLU A 100 -16.21 -8.66 -1.25
C GLU A 100 -16.73 -8.02 -2.54
N ARG A 101 -16.50 -8.66 -3.69
CA ARG A 101 -17.06 -8.20 -4.98
C ARG A 101 -18.60 -8.25 -5.02
N ALA A 102 -19.21 -9.23 -4.36
CA ALA A 102 -20.66 -9.32 -4.26
C ALA A 102 -21.27 -8.23 -3.37
N LYS A 103 -20.57 -7.90 -2.28
CA LYS A 103 -20.98 -6.87 -1.32
C LYS A 103 -20.78 -5.45 -1.86
N TYR A 104 -19.62 -5.20 -2.51
CA TYR A 104 -19.20 -3.91 -3.02
C TYR A 104 -18.98 -4.01 -4.53
N ARG A 105 -20.06 -3.85 -5.30
CA ARG A 105 -20.11 -4.17 -6.74
C ARG A 105 -19.26 -3.25 -7.63
N ASP A 106 -19.01 -2.04 -7.15
CA ASP A 106 -18.33 -0.99 -7.92
C ASP A 106 -16.81 -0.95 -7.63
N LEU A 107 -16.26 -1.90 -6.84
CA LEU A 107 -14.84 -1.93 -6.58
C LEU A 107 -14.03 -2.21 -7.86
N VAL A 108 -13.08 -1.33 -8.12
CA VAL A 108 -12.10 -1.43 -9.19
C VAL A 108 -10.73 -1.66 -8.57
N ASP A 109 -10.04 -2.71 -8.99
CA ASP A 109 -8.70 -3.04 -8.53
C ASP A 109 -7.66 -2.77 -9.63
N VAL A 110 -6.55 -2.17 -9.23
CA VAL A 110 -5.43 -1.82 -10.09
C VAL A 110 -4.16 -2.45 -9.52
N ALA A 111 -3.53 -3.33 -10.29
CA ALA A 111 -2.21 -3.87 -9.93
C ALA A 111 -1.16 -2.77 -10.01
N ILE A 112 -0.35 -2.61 -8.97
CA ILE A 112 0.70 -1.59 -8.88
C ILE A 112 2.11 -2.17 -8.78
N ALA A 113 2.23 -3.42 -8.34
CA ALA A 113 3.49 -4.15 -8.18
C ALA A 113 3.21 -5.66 -8.11
N ASN A 114 4.28 -6.47 -8.22
CA ASN A 114 4.26 -7.85 -7.76
C ASN A 114 5.15 -8.02 -6.53
N ASP A 115 4.85 -9.02 -5.70
CA ASP A 115 5.52 -9.31 -4.44
C ASP A 115 5.78 -10.82 -4.31
N GLY A 116 6.89 -11.18 -3.67
CA GLY A 116 7.13 -12.54 -3.18
C GLY A 116 6.93 -12.58 -1.66
N ILE A 117 6.25 -13.61 -1.16
CA ILE A 117 6.17 -13.82 0.29
C ILE A 117 7.40 -14.62 0.72
N ALA A 118 8.35 -13.94 1.38
CA ALA A 118 9.55 -14.55 1.91
C ALA A 118 9.27 -15.29 3.23
N ILE A 119 9.76 -16.52 3.34
CA ILE A 119 9.89 -17.22 4.62
C ILE A 119 11.12 -16.66 5.31
N ILE A 120 10.97 -16.23 6.56
CA ILE A 120 12.03 -15.56 7.32
C ILE A 120 12.27 -16.23 8.66
N VAL A 121 13.51 -16.21 9.09
CA VAL A 121 13.97 -16.72 10.40
C VAL A 121 14.95 -15.75 11.03
N HIS A 122 15.23 -15.94 12.32
CA HIS A 122 16.28 -15.20 13.02
C HIS A 122 17.64 -15.41 12.34
N PRO A 123 18.53 -14.41 12.26
CA PRO A 123 19.85 -14.53 11.60
C PRO A 123 20.74 -15.65 12.12
N SER A 124 20.61 -16.07 13.40
CA SER A 124 21.35 -17.20 13.97
C SER A 124 20.82 -18.58 13.57
N ASN A 125 19.59 -18.66 13.05
CA ASN A 125 19.03 -19.93 12.57
C ASN A 125 19.69 -20.29 11.24
N ARG A 126 20.29 -21.49 11.14
CA ARG A 126 21.08 -21.95 9.98
C ARG A 126 20.37 -23.01 9.16
N VAL A 127 19.03 -23.15 9.26
CA VAL A 127 18.29 -24.02 8.35
C VAL A 127 18.63 -23.68 6.89
N PRO A 128 19.06 -24.66 6.06
CA PRO A 128 19.60 -24.34 4.73
C PRO A 128 18.49 -23.95 3.73
N SER A 129 17.37 -24.61 3.79
CA SER A 129 16.21 -24.39 2.91
C SER A 129 14.99 -25.09 3.49
N LEU A 130 13.79 -24.78 2.98
CA LEU A 130 12.56 -25.50 3.28
C LEU A 130 11.83 -25.82 1.98
N THR A 131 11.18 -26.99 1.91
CA THR A 131 10.21 -27.26 0.86
C THR A 131 8.85 -26.65 1.21
N MET A 132 7.97 -26.46 0.21
CA MET A 132 6.60 -26.01 0.44
C MET A 132 5.84 -26.94 1.42
N ALA A 133 6.09 -28.26 1.35
CA ALA A 133 5.51 -29.23 2.26
C ALA A 133 5.99 -29.04 3.70
N GLN A 134 7.31 -28.85 3.92
CA GLN A 134 7.86 -28.58 5.25
C GLN A 134 7.32 -27.28 5.85
N ILE A 135 7.22 -26.21 5.06
CA ILE A 135 6.62 -24.95 5.50
C ILE A 135 5.19 -25.19 5.97
N LYS A 136 4.40 -25.90 5.18
CA LYS A 136 3.02 -26.27 5.53
C LYS A 136 2.95 -27.05 6.84
N GLU A 137 3.77 -28.09 7.01
CA GLU A 137 3.79 -28.92 8.23
C GLU A 137 4.20 -28.13 9.48
N ILE A 138 5.13 -27.17 9.34
CA ILE A 138 5.51 -26.25 10.42
C ILE A 138 4.30 -25.39 10.82
N TYR A 139 3.66 -24.76 9.84
CA TYR A 139 2.53 -23.85 10.13
C TYR A 139 1.26 -24.59 10.55
N ALA A 140 1.13 -25.88 10.24
CA ALA A 140 0.09 -26.76 10.78
C ALA A 140 0.40 -27.26 12.21
N GLY A 141 1.63 -27.07 12.69
CA GLY A 141 2.07 -27.53 14.02
C GLY A 141 2.49 -28.98 14.09
N ASN A 142 2.62 -29.67 12.93
CA ASN A 142 3.05 -31.07 12.85
C ASN A 142 4.58 -31.21 12.99
N THR A 143 5.34 -30.18 12.57
CA THR A 143 6.79 -30.09 12.76
C THR A 143 7.07 -28.99 13.77
N THR A 144 7.64 -29.35 14.92
CA THR A 144 7.83 -28.44 16.05
C THR A 144 9.29 -28.21 16.45
N ASN A 145 10.23 -28.90 15.82
CA ASN A 145 11.65 -28.73 16.06
C ASN A 145 12.40 -28.49 14.75
N TRP A 146 13.32 -27.54 14.72
CA TRP A 146 14.11 -27.21 13.54
C TRP A 146 14.99 -28.36 13.05
N LYS A 147 15.44 -29.27 13.94
CA LYS A 147 16.27 -30.44 13.53
C LYS A 147 15.53 -31.36 12.56
N ASP A 148 14.20 -31.42 12.63
CA ASP A 148 13.39 -32.29 11.77
C ASP A 148 13.37 -31.82 10.30
N VAL A 149 13.84 -30.58 10.07
CA VAL A 149 13.96 -29.95 8.75
C VAL A 149 15.39 -29.51 8.42
N GLY A 150 16.39 -30.07 9.11
CA GLY A 150 17.81 -29.82 8.84
C GLY A 150 18.38 -28.56 9.51
N GLY A 151 17.66 -27.98 10.44
CA GLY A 151 18.10 -26.87 11.27
C GLY A 151 18.73 -27.29 12.61
N PRO A 152 18.97 -26.35 13.52
CA PRO A 152 19.50 -26.65 14.87
C PRO A 152 18.46 -27.41 15.74
N ASP A 153 18.91 -28.11 16.78
CA ASP A 153 17.99 -28.72 17.78
C ASP A 153 17.40 -27.59 18.64
N MET A 154 16.28 -27.06 18.17
CA MET A 154 15.60 -25.91 18.78
C MET A 154 14.12 -25.94 18.42
N THR A 155 13.25 -25.62 19.38
CA THR A 155 11.81 -25.54 19.18
C THR A 155 11.45 -24.45 18.17
N ILE A 156 10.53 -24.75 17.27
CA ILE A 156 9.98 -23.78 16.31
C ILE A 156 8.92 -22.94 16.99
N VAL A 157 9.05 -21.61 16.88
CA VAL A 157 8.03 -20.64 17.29
C VAL A 157 7.36 -20.11 16.02
N VAL A 158 6.12 -20.50 15.77
CA VAL A 158 5.38 -20.09 14.56
C VAL A 158 4.84 -18.68 14.75
N VAL A 159 5.25 -17.77 13.89
CA VAL A 159 4.76 -16.38 13.83
C VAL A 159 4.01 -16.16 12.52
N GLY A 160 2.79 -15.69 12.62
CA GLY A 160 1.95 -15.41 11.46
C GLY A 160 1.22 -14.09 11.60
N ARG A 161 0.18 -13.96 10.80
CA ARG A 161 -0.61 -12.74 10.70
C ARG A 161 -2.03 -12.97 11.20
N ASP A 162 -2.69 -11.88 11.58
CA ASP A 162 -4.11 -11.85 11.95
C ASP A 162 -5.05 -12.08 10.75
N SER A 163 -6.34 -12.18 11.04
CA SER A 163 -7.38 -12.46 10.05
C SER A 163 -7.63 -11.32 9.04
N ALA A 164 -7.23 -10.07 9.34
CA ALA A 164 -7.36 -8.95 8.41
C ALA A 164 -6.28 -8.93 7.32
N SER A 165 -5.24 -9.77 7.48
CA SER A 165 -4.08 -9.80 6.61
C SER A 165 -4.32 -10.52 5.29
N GLY A 166 -4.20 -9.80 4.16
CA GLY A 166 -4.16 -10.42 2.83
C GLY A 166 -2.96 -11.34 2.63
N THR A 167 -1.83 -11.08 3.32
CA THR A 167 -0.66 -11.99 3.29
C THR A 167 -0.97 -13.33 3.94
N ARG A 168 -1.67 -13.33 5.09
CA ARG A 168 -2.14 -14.57 5.72
C ARG A 168 -3.07 -15.35 4.79
N GLU A 169 -4.00 -14.64 4.17
CA GLU A 169 -4.98 -15.27 3.32
C GLU A 169 -4.34 -15.90 2.09
N PHE A 170 -3.50 -15.15 1.38
CA PHE A 170 -2.75 -15.69 0.25
C PHE A 170 -1.87 -16.87 0.67
N PHE A 171 -1.22 -16.79 1.84
CA PHE A 171 -0.42 -17.88 2.40
C PHE A 171 -1.28 -19.11 2.74
N SER A 172 -2.48 -18.91 3.29
CA SER A 172 -3.45 -19.98 3.56
C SER A 172 -3.84 -20.71 2.27
N GLU A 173 -4.06 -20.00 1.18
CA GLU A 173 -4.44 -20.60 -0.09
C GLU A 173 -3.27 -21.26 -0.82
N SER A 174 -2.14 -20.53 -0.92
CA SER A 174 -1.00 -20.96 -1.75
C SER A 174 -0.10 -21.98 -1.07
N VAL A 175 0.12 -21.87 0.25
CA VAL A 175 1.01 -22.74 1.05
C VAL A 175 0.24 -23.76 1.86
N MET A 176 -0.69 -23.30 2.70
CA MET A 176 -1.47 -24.19 3.59
C MET A 176 -2.50 -25.03 2.85
N LYS A 177 -2.89 -24.63 1.64
CA LYS A 177 -3.98 -25.27 0.89
C LYS A 177 -5.27 -25.31 1.70
N LYS A 178 -5.54 -24.22 2.43
CA LYS A 178 -6.68 -24.01 3.33
C LYS A 178 -6.71 -24.94 4.57
N GLN A 179 -5.60 -25.62 4.88
CA GLN A 179 -5.45 -26.29 6.17
C GLN A 179 -5.29 -25.24 7.26
N ASP A 180 -5.83 -25.50 8.44
CA ASP A 180 -5.75 -24.60 9.58
C ASP A 180 -4.31 -24.41 10.06
N PHE A 181 -4.03 -23.19 10.50
CA PHE A 181 -2.79 -22.86 11.20
C PHE A 181 -2.80 -23.44 12.62
N THR A 182 -1.61 -23.78 13.13
CA THR A 182 -1.49 -24.19 14.52
C THR A 182 -2.10 -23.16 15.48
N PRO A 183 -2.88 -23.57 16.49
CA PRO A 183 -3.45 -22.65 17.48
C PRO A 183 -2.39 -21.96 18.35
N THR A 184 -1.15 -22.45 18.35
CA THR A 184 -0.02 -21.85 19.08
C THR A 184 0.68 -20.76 18.27
N GLN A 185 0.21 -20.44 17.05
CA GLN A 185 0.76 -19.37 16.22
C GLN A 185 0.67 -18.01 16.94
N LEU A 186 1.78 -17.28 16.98
CA LEU A 186 1.80 -15.89 17.43
C LEU A 186 1.29 -14.98 16.32
N GLU A 187 0.08 -14.47 16.45
CA GLU A 187 -0.52 -13.59 15.45
C GLU A 187 -0.02 -12.14 15.60
N LYS A 188 0.34 -11.52 14.47
CA LYS A 188 0.80 -10.14 14.37
C LYS A 188 -0.06 -9.34 13.39
N ASN A 189 -0.27 -8.07 13.68
CA ASN A 189 -1.13 -7.18 12.89
C ASN A 189 -0.43 -6.56 11.67
N SER A 190 0.90 -6.73 11.51
CA SER A 190 1.65 -6.11 10.41
C SER A 190 2.89 -6.92 10.03
N ASN A 191 3.43 -6.69 8.80
CA ASN A 191 4.72 -7.26 8.39
C ASN A 191 5.86 -6.79 9.31
N GLY A 192 5.87 -5.51 9.71
CA GLY A 192 6.87 -4.98 10.64
C GLY A 192 6.86 -5.69 11.99
N ALA A 193 5.67 -6.00 12.54
CA ALA A 193 5.56 -6.73 13.81
C ALA A 193 6.01 -8.21 13.68
N VAL A 194 5.77 -8.86 12.53
CA VAL A 194 6.35 -10.18 12.24
C VAL A 194 7.87 -10.10 12.21
N LYS A 195 8.43 -9.21 11.39
CA LYS A 195 9.87 -8.99 11.26
C LYS A 195 10.54 -8.77 12.61
N GLN A 196 10.02 -7.85 13.42
CA GLN A 196 10.54 -7.55 14.74
C GLN A 196 10.53 -8.78 15.66
N THR A 197 9.45 -9.57 15.63
CA THR A 197 9.36 -10.80 16.44
C THR A 197 10.41 -11.83 16.01
N ILE A 198 10.62 -11.99 14.70
CA ILE A 198 11.65 -12.89 14.15
C ILE A 198 13.04 -12.43 14.56
N ALA A 199 13.35 -11.14 14.44
CA ALA A 199 14.64 -10.56 14.83
C ALA A 199 14.99 -10.75 16.31
N GLN A 200 13.99 -10.93 17.16
CA GLN A 200 14.16 -11.08 18.62
C GLN A 200 14.03 -12.54 19.11
N THR A 201 13.69 -13.49 18.25
CA THR A 201 13.36 -14.86 18.68
C THR A 201 14.11 -15.89 17.83
N PRO A 202 15.23 -16.45 18.32
CA PRO A 202 16.09 -17.38 17.57
C PRO A 202 15.37 -18.59 16.97
N GLY A 203 14.34 -19.13 17.66
CA GLY A 203 13.54 -20.27 17.17
C GLY A 203 12.39 -19.92 16.26
N ALA A 204 12.15 -18.63 15.99
CA ALA A 204 10.98 -18.22 15.25
C ALA A 204 11.10 -18.42 13.73
N ILE A 205 9.94 -18.71 13.12
CA ILE A 205 9.69 -18.67 11.67
C ILE A 205 8.53 -17.70 11.40
N GLY A 206 8.65 -16.91 10.35
CA GLY A 206 7.61 -15.96 9.90
C GLY A 206 7.57 -15.84 8.39
N TYR A 207 6.63 -15.03 7.91
CA TYR A 207 6.54 -14.67 6.50
C TYR A 207 6.21 -13.18 6.33
N VAL A 208 6.87 -12.54 5.38
CA VAL A 208 6.69 -11.11 5.03
C VAL A 208 6.81 -10.90 3.52
N GLY A 209 6.38 -9.75 3.01
CA GLY A 209 6.68 -9.32 1.63
C GLY A 209 8.17 -9.01 1.44
N LEU A 210 8.66 -9.08 0.20
CA LEU A 210 10.07 -8.88 -0.16
C LEU A 210 10.63 -7.56 0.37
N GLY A 211 9.89 -6.46 0.29
CA GLY A 211 10.31 -5.14 0.76
C GLY A 211 10.57 -5.03 2.27
N TYR A 212 10.31 -6.08 3.05
CA TYR A 212 10.62 -6.13 4.48
C TYR A 212 11.92 -6.85 4.81
N ILE A 213 12.62 -7.41 3.80
CA ILE A 213 13.88 -8.15 4.01
C ILE A 213 15.02 -7.14 4.20
N ASP A 214 15.71 -7.26 5.33
CA ASP A 214 16.94 -6.53 5.63
C ASP A 214 17.90 -7.37 6.48
N ALA A 215 18.94 -6.74 7.05
CA ALA A 215 19.97 -7.40 7.83
C ALA A 215 19.47 -7.99 9.18
N ASP A 216 18.30 -7.56 9.69
CA ASP A 216 17.76 -8.01 10.98
C ASP A 216 17.15 -9.41 10.91
N ILE A 217 16.86 -9.90 9.71
CA ILE A 217 16.22 -11.20 9.47
C ILE A 217 16.93 -11.96 8.35
N ARG A 218 16.81 -13.28 8.36
CA ARG A 218 17.35 -14.12 7.31
C ARG A 218 16.23 -14.75 6.48
N PRO A 219 16.15 -14.47 5.18
CA PRO A 219 15.25 -15.20 4.29
C PRO A 219 15.73 -16.65 4.12
N VAL A 220 14.79 -17.59 3.99
CA VAL A 220 15.05 -19.00 3.77
C VAL A 220 14.71 -19.35 2.33
N PRO A 221 15.65 -19.93 1.56
CA PRO A 221 15.38 -20.42 0.22
C PRO A 221 14.29 -21.50 0.23
N ILE A 222 13.42 -21.51 -0.79
CA ILE A 222 12.48 -22.60 -1.00
C ILE A 222 13.10 -23.62 -1.94
N ASN A 223 13.13 -24.89 -1.49
CA ASN A 223 13.57 -25.98 -2.33
C ASN A 223 12.41 -26.42 -3.25
N VAL A 224 12.56 -26.14 -4.54
CA VAL A 224 11.61 -26.49 -5.60
C VAL A 224 12.28 -27.53 -6.51
N ASN A 225 11.89 -28.78 -6.45
CA ASN A 225 12.43 -29.86 -7.28
C ASN A 225 13.98 -29.94 -7.22
N ASN A 226 14.56 -29.85 -6.02
CA ASN A 226 16.01 -29.83 -5.72
C ASN A 226 16.74 -28.54 -6.17
N ALA A 227 16.05 -27.53 -6.68
CA ALA A 227 16.59 -26.20 -6.89
C ALA A 227 16.30 -25.30 -5.70
N LEU A 228 17.31 -24.57 -5.20
CA LEU A 228 17.17 -23.58 -4.14
C LEU A 228 16.76 -22.24 -4.77
N VAL A 229 15.56 -21.80 -4.49
CA VAL A 229 14.99 -20.55 -5.02
C VAL A 229 14.91 -19.52 -3.91
N GLU A 230 15.74 -18.49 -4.00
CA GLU A 230 15.75 -17.36 -3.07
C GLU A 230 14.57 -16.43 -3.31
N PRO A 231 14.02 -15.79 -2.24
CA PRO A 231 13.01 -14.75 -2.38
C PRO A 231 13.64 -13.44 -2.86
N THR A 232 13.80 -13.33 -4.18
CA THR A 232 14.39 -12.16 -4.84
C THR A 232 13.48 -11.61 -5.92
N ILE A 233 13.62 -10.31 -6.23
CA ILE A 233 12.93 -9.68 -7.36
C ILE A 233 13.13 -10.49 -8.64
N ALA A 234 14.39 -10.89 -8.93
CA ALA A 234 14.71 -11.64 -10.13
C ALA A 234 13.94 -12.98 -10.23
N ASN A 235 13.81 -13.72 -9.13
CA ASN A 235 13.10 -14.99 -9.11
C ASN A 235 11.58 -14.82 -9.18
N VAL A 236 11.04 -13.71 -8.69
CA VAL A 236 9.62 -13.38 -8.86
C VAL A 236 9.33 -12.99 -10.31
N VAL A 237 10.16 -12.15 -10.93
CA VAL A 237 10.06 -11.80 -12.36
C VAL A 237 10.15 -13.06 -13.25
N ALA A 238 11.11 -13.93 -12.96
CA ALA A 238 11.30 -15.19 -13.68
C ALA A 238 10.19 -16.24 -13.40
N LYS A 239 9.27 -15.95 -12.48
CA LYS A 239 8.19 -16.85 -12.02
C LYS A 239 8.72 -18.20 -11.48
N THR A 240 9.94 -18.20 -10.98
CA THR A 240 10.57 -19.37 -10.33
C THR A 240 10.28 -19.43 -8.85
N TYR A 241 10.06 -18.26 -8.19
CA TYR A 241 9.69 -18.20 -6.79
C TYR A 241 8.22 -18.59 -6.59
N PRO A 242 7.92 -19.62 -5.75
CA PRO A 242 6.60 -20.25 -5.77
C PRO A 242 5.51 -19.48 -5.02
N ILE A 243 5.86 -18.47 -4.20
CA ILE A 243 4.91 -17.71 -3.38
C ILE A 243 4.93 -16.26 -3.84
N ALA A 244 4.38 -16.00 -5.03
CA ALA A 244 4.32 -14.67 -5.63
C ALA A 244 2.86 -14.23 -5.87
N ARG A 245 2.61 -12.93 -5.77
CA ARG A 245 1.26 -12.34 -5.83
C ARG A 245 1.29 -10.90 -6.34
N PRO A 246 0.17 -10.35 -6.85
CA PRO A 246 0.04 -8.92 -7.10
C PRO A 246 -0.12 -8.13 -5.80
N LEU A 247 0.33 -6.87 -5.83
CA LEU A 247 -0.05 -5.82 -4.91
C LEU A 247 -1.01 -4.89 -5.64
N ILE A 248 -2.15 -4.59 -5.03
CA ILE A 248 -3.23 -3.86 -5.69
C ILE A 248 -3.70 -2.65 -4.88
N MET A 249 -4.08 -1.59 -5.58
CA MET A 249 -4.87 -0.48 -5.09
C MET A 249 -6.33 -0.68 -5.52
N ILE A 250 -7.27 -0.26 -4.67
CA ILE A 250 -8.70 -0.48 -4.86
C ILE A 250 -9.42 0.85 -4.74
N THR A 251 -10.33 1.14 -5.65
CA THR A 251 -11.22 2.31 -5.59
C THR A 251 -12.68 1.87 -5.68
N ASN A 252 -13.60 2.74 -5.26
CA ASN A 252 -15.04 2.52 -5.44
C ASN A 252 -15.48 3.27 -6.70
N GLY A 253 -15.68 2.56 -7.79
CA GLY A 253 -15.81 3.12 -9.13
C GLY A 253 -14.46 3.48 -9.76
N ALA A 254 -14.50 4.05 -10.97
CA ALA A 254 -13.32 4.58 -11.64
C ALA A 254 -12.66 5.67 -10.79
N PRO A 255 -11.32 5.66 -10.63
CA PRO A 255 -10.64 6.69 -9.85
C PRO A 255 -10.79 8.06 -10.52
N GLU A 256 -11.06 9.10 -9.69
CA GLU A 256 -11.23 10.48 -10.13
C GLU A 256 -10.39 11.43 -9.27
N GLY A 257 -10.22 12.67 -9.73
CA GLY A 257 -9.56 13.74 -8.97
C GLY A 257 -8.17 13.36 -8.47
N LEU A 258 -7.89 13.64 -7.20
CA LEU A 258 -6.59 13.37 -6.57
C LEU A 258 -6.26 11.87 -6.52
N ALA A 259 -7.27 11.00 -6.31
CA ALA A 259 -7.06 9.55 -6.31
C ALA A 259 -6.56 9.05 -7.68
N LYS A 260 -7.16 9.55 -8.77
CA LYS A 260 -6.70 9.22 -10.12
C LYS A 260 -5.28 9.72 -10.38
N THR A 261 -5.00 10.99 -10.05
CA THR A 261 -3.68 11.59 -10.28
C THR A 261 -2.59 10.86 -9.50
N TYR A 262 -2.86 10.46 -8.25
CA TYR A 262 -1.92 9.68 -7.44
C TYR A 262 -1.70 8.26 -8.03
N LEU A 263 -2.76 7.57 -8.47
CA LEU A 263 -2.63 6.26 -9.10
C LEU A 263 -1.86 6.33 -10.42
N ASP A 264 -2.14 7.34 -11.25
CA ASP A 264 -1.41 7.59 -12.50
C ASP A 264 0.09 7.84 -12.22
N TYR A 265 0.40 8.60 -11.16
CA TYR A 265 1.78 8.82 -10.71
C TYR A 265 2.44 7.50 -10.27
N LEU A 266 1.76 6.70 -9.45
CA LEU A 266 2.30 5.42 -8.97
C LEU A 266 2.57 4.43 -10.11
N LEU A 267 1.73 4.46 -11.16
CA LEU A 267 1.90 3.64 -12.37
C LEU A 267 2.90 4.22 -13.37
N SER A 268 3.34 5.47 -13.20
CA SER A 268 4.34 6.11 -14.05
C SER A 268 5.74 5.49 -13.87
N PRO A 269 6.70 5.75 -14.77
CA PRO A 269 8.08 5.31 -14.56
C PRO A 269 8.69 5.79 -13.23
N ALA A 270 8.33 6.99 -12.76
CA ALA A 270 8.79 7.53 -11.46
C ALA A 270 8.22 6.73 -10.28
N GLY A 271 6.91 6.45 -10.29
CA GLY A 271 6.27 5.62 -9.28
C GLY A 271 6.78 4.17 -9.29
N GLN A 272 7.03 3.61 -10.46
CA GLN A 272 7.56 2.25 -10.59
C GLN A 272 9.04 2.15 -10.17
N ALA A 273 9.81 3.23 -10.27
CA ALA A 273 11.14 3.30 -9.65
C ALA A 273 11.05 3.21 -8.12
N ILE A 274 10.09 3.89 -7.50
CA ILE A 274 9.82 3.77 -6.05
C ILE A 274 9.44 2.34 -5.67
N VAL A 275 8.62 1.66 -6.48
CA VAL A 275 8.29 0.23 -6.26
C VAL A 275 9.56 -0.61 -6.18
N ALA A 276 10.52 -0.40 -7.10
CA ALA A 276 11.79 -1.11 -7.10
C ALA A 276 12.68 -0.74 -5.89
N GLU A 277 12.75 0.54 -5.52
CA GLU A 277 13.51 1.03 -4.37
C GLU A 277 12.98 0.45 -3.05
N GLU A 278 11.67 0.27 -2.93
CA GLU A 278 11.03 -0.37 -1.78
C GLU A 278 11.16 -1.91 -1.79
N GLY A 279 11.91 -2.50 -2.74
CA GLY A 279 12.20 -3.92 -2.78
C GLY A 279 11.09 -4.79 -3.36
N PHE A 280 10.14 -4.21 -4.06
CA PHE A 280 9.08 -4.94 -4.77
C PHE A 280 9.33 -5.00 -6.28
N VAL A 281 8.52 -5.76 -7.00
CA VAL A 281 8.68 -5.98 -8.44
C VAL A 281 7.78 -5.03 -9.21
N PRO A 282 8.33 -4.09 -10.01
CA PRO A 282 7.53 -3.24 -10.88
C PRO A 282 6.66 -4.03 -11.86
N ILE A 283 5.50 -3.49 -12.23
CA ILE A 283 4.60 -4.09 -13.23
C ILE A 283 5.04 -3.76 -14.66
N THR A 284 5.81 -2.67 -14.83
CA THR A 284 6.40 -2.25 -16.09
C THR A 284 7.89 -2.61 -16.04
N ALA A 285 8.25 -3.81 -16.45
CA ALA A 285 9.63 -4.24 -16.64
C ALA A 285 9.89 -4.43 -18.14
#